data_9aa808755aabd8462c73758309a1c5c4
#
_entry.id   9aa808755aabd8462c73758309a1c5c4
#
_cell.length_a   1.000
_cell.length_b   1.000
_cell.length_c   1.000
_cell.angle_alpha   90.00
_cell.angle_beta   90.00
_cell.angle_gamma   90.00
#
_symmetry.space_group_name_H-M   'P 1'
#
loop_
_entity.id
_entity.type
_entity.pdbx_description
1 polymer ?
#
loop_
_entity_poly.entity_id
_entity_poly.type
_entity_poly.pdbx_seq_one_letter_code
_entity_poly.pdbx_strand_id
1 'polypeptide(L)'
;FEEYLECKSMLFSQCKKGIINADDVHSEEILKNHTCEVYSFATEKTEFLGKPVDLAAYEIGYIKENGKLGMDFKVKGVMECEAKVHIPGRFSVSNSLVTMLVCHLAGISNEAIQKGLEKVQVKGRVEMLPVSKDYYLIIDYAHNEVSTRSVLTTLLEYHPKRLICVYGGGGNRSKLRRYDMGEVTGELADLCVLTCDNPRDEEIRDINADIKV
;
A
#
# COMPACT_ATOMS: atom_id res chain seq x y z
N PHE A 1 15.79 -15.38 -0.01
CA PHE A 1 15.38 -14.18 0.76
C PHE A 1 16.60 -13.33 1.13
N GLU A 2 17.67 -13.91 1.63
CA GLU A 2 18.93 -13.23 2.02
C GLU A 2 19.51 -12.39 0.88
N GLU A 3 19.65 -12.97 -0.32
CA GLU A 3 20.13 -12.26 -1.51
C GLU A 3 19.25 -11.04 -1.88
N TYR A 4 17.92 -11.16 -1.71
CA TYR A 4 17.01 -10.04 -1.92
C TYR A 4 17.24 -8.93 -0.90
N LEU A 5 17.46 -9.28 0.35
CA LEU A 5 17.74 -8.33 1.43
C LEU A 5 19.07 -7.60 1.18
N GLU A 6 20.11 -8.33 0.78
CA GLU A 6 21.41 -7.78 0.41
C GLU A 6 21.29 -6.79 -0.74
N CYS A 7 20.56 -7.15 -1.82
CA CYS A 7 20.30 -6.25 -2.93
C CYS A 7 19.57 -4.97 -2.48
N LYS A 8 18.64 -5.06 -1.55
CA LYS A 8 17.95 -3.87 -0.98
C LYS A 8 18.90 -3.01 -0.16
N SER A 9 19.81 -3.60 0.61
CA SER A 9 20.78 -2.87 1.44
C SER A 9 21.78 -2.07 0.61
N MET A 10 22.11 -2.52 -0.59
CA MET A 10 23.04 -1.82 -1.50
C MET A 10 22.59 -0.38 -1.82
N LEU A 11 21.28 -0.10 -1.82
CA LEU A 11 20.75 1.26 -2.04
C LEU A 11 21.31 2.23 -1.00
N PHE A 12 21.37 1.82 0.25
CA PHE A 12 21.81 2.65 1.38
C PHE A 12 23.34 2.87 1.45
N SER A 13 24.11 2.15 0.65
CA SER A 13 25.55 2.41 0.41
C SER A 13 25.81 3.30 -0.81
N GLN A 14 24.81 3.52 -1.67
CA GLN A 14 24.95 4.27 -2.92
C GLN A 14 24.29 5.65 -2.89
N CYS A 15 23.37 5.90 -1.95
CA CYS A 15 22.66 7.18 -1.82
C CYS A 15 23.36 8.09 -0.80
N LYS A 16 23.05 9.39 -0.84
CA LYS A 16 23.50 10.38 0.18
C LYS A 16 22.55 10.43 1.36
N LYS A 17 21.25 10.27 1.10
CA LYS A 17 20.18 10.26 2.10
C LYS A 17 19.29 9.05 1.85
N GLY A 18 19.08 8.24 2.86
CA GLY A 18 18.21 7.07 2.83
C GLY A 18 16.99 7.29 3.73
N ILE A 19 15.82 6.84 3.30
CA ILE A 19 14.61 6.87 4.11
C ILE A 19 14.15 5.43 4.31
N ILE A 20 13.86 5.06 5.56
CA ILE A 20 13.49 3.69 5.91
C ILE A 20 12.24 3.63 6.78
N ASN A 21 11.43 2.59 6.59
CA ASN A 21 10.31 2.29 7.45
C ASN A 21 10.79 1.58 8.73
N ALA A 22 10.71 2.24 9.87
CA ALA A 22 11.13 1.68 11.15
C ALA A 22 10.23 0.53 11.63
N ASP A 23 8.99 0.44 11.15
CA ASP A 23 8.06 -0.64 11.52
C ASP A 23 8.42 -1.98 10.86
N ASP A 24 9.15 -1.97 9.73
CA ASP A 24 9.57 -3.18 9.05
C ASP A 24 10.65 -3.92 9.87
N VAL A 25 10.46 -5.22 10.08
CA VAL A 25 11.35 -6.06 10.89
C VAL A 25 12.74 -6.24 10.32
N HIS A 26 12.93 -6.01 9.01
CA HIS A 26 14.20 -6.14 8.32
C HIS A 26 14.97 -4.82 8.17
N SER A 27 14.40 -3.71 8.65
CA SER A 27 14.99 -2.38 8.45
C SER A 27 16.38 -2.23 9.08
N GLU A 28 16.62 -2.81 10.24
CA GLU A 28 17.93 -2.79 10.88
C GLU A 28 18.97 -3.59 10.07
N GLU A 29 18.56 -4.74 9.54
CA GLU A 29 19.41 -5.57 8.71
C GLU A 29 19.76 -4.91 7.38
N ILE A 30 18.77 -4.27 6.73
CA ILE A 30 18.98 -3.48 5.50
C ILE A 30 20.01 -2.36 5.72
N LEU A 31 20.02 -1.74 6.90
CA LEU A 31 20.93 -0.64 7.22
C LEU A 31 22.29 -1.09 7.73
N LYS A 32 22.56 -2.38 7.91
CA LYS A 32 23.80 -2.89 8.55
C LYS A 32 25.08 -2.31 7.98
N ASN A 33 25.16 -2.06 6.67
CA ASN A 33 26.33 -1.55 5.96
C ASN A 33 26.07 -0.20 5.27
N HIS A 34 25.10 0.58 5.76
CA HIS A 34 24.80 1.89 5.17
C HIS A 34 25.94 2.89 5.34
N THR A 35 26.08 3.79 4.38
CA THR A 35 27.04 4.92 4.44
C THR A 35 26.34 6.27 4.30
N CYS A 36 25.04 6.28 4.08
CA CYS A 36 24.23 7.47 3.90
C CYS A 36 23.71 8.03 5.23
N GLU A 37 23.26 9.27 5.21
CA GLU A 37 22.44 9.85 6.27
C GLU A 37 21.04 9.18 6.22
N VAL A 38 20.60 8.60 7.34
CA VAL A 38 19.35 7.83 7.42
C VAL A 38 18.28 8.63 8.12
N TYR A 39 17.10 8.66 7.51
CA TYR A 39 15.85 9.18 8.06
C TYR A 39 14.85 8.03 8.21
N SER A 40 14.15 7.99 9.34
CA SER A 40 13.20 6.93 9.66
C SER A 40 11.78 7.46 9.77
N PHE A 41 10.81 6.64 9.36
CA PHE A 41 9.40 6.92 9.60
C PHE A 41 8.70 5.69 10.18
N ALA A 42 7.59 5.91 10.90
CA ALA A 42 6.81 4.84 11.50
C ALA A 42 5.33 5.21 11.66
N THR A 43 4.48 4.19 11.72
CA THR A 43 3.06 4.28 12.10
C THR A 43 2.78 3.60 13.45
N GLU A 44 3.75 2.83 13.97
CA GLU A 44 3.63 2.05 15.21
C GLU A 44 4.78 2.35 16.19
N LYS A 45 6.02 2.36 15.70
CA LYS A 45 7.19 2.64 16.51
C LYS A 45 7.41 4.12 16.76
N THR A 46 7.94 4.45 17.92
CA THR A 46 8.35 5.82 18.28
C THR A 46 9.86 6.02 18.26
N GLU A 47 10.62 4.91 18.27
CA GLU A 47 12.08 4.90 18.29
C GLU A 47 12.63 3.88 17.29
N PHE A 48 13.77 4.18 16.70
CA PHE A 48 14.50 3.32 15.79
C PHE A 48 16.01 3.53 15.96
N LEU A 49 16.79 2.45 16.08
CA LEU A 49 18.26 2.50 16.33
C LEU A 49 18.65 3.39 17.51
N GLY A 50 17.85 3.36 18.60
CA GLY A 50 18.11 4.13 19.84
C GLY A 50 17.85 5.63 19.72
N LYS A 51 17.14 6.08 18.70
CA LYS A 51 16.73 7.47 18.49
C LYS A 51 15.23 7.55 18.22
N PRO A 52 14.58 8.68 18.51
CA PRO A 52 13.22 8.93 18.02
C PRO A 52 13.17 8.81 16.50
N VAL A 53 12.08 8.25 15.97
CA VAL A 53 11.86 8.25 14.51
C VAL A 53 11.72 9.69 14.00
N ASP A 54 12.26 9.98 12.80
CA ASP A 54 12.25 11.33 12.24
C ASP A 54 10.84 11.82 11.90
N LEU A 55 9.94 10.90 11.54
CA LEU A 55 8.54 11.22 11.26
C LEU A 55 7.62 10.07 11.68
N ALA A 56 6.69 10.33 12.59
CA ALA A 56 5.71 9.35 13.04
C ALA A 56 4.27 9.80 12.75
N ALA A 57 3.42 8.89 12.27
CA ALA A 57 1.98 9.10 12.24
C ALA A 57 1.33 8.56 13.51
N TYR A 58 0.30 9.24 13.99
CA TYR A 58 -0.52 8.86 15.13
C TYR A 58 -1.97 9.31 14.95
N GLU A 59 -2.89 8.86 15.78
CA GLU A 59 -4.33 9.12 15.65
C GLU A 59 -4.83 8.85 14.21
N ILE A 60 -4.50 7.66 13.70
CA ILE A 60 -4.81 7.25 12.33
C ILE A 60 -6.29 6.83 12.26
N GLY A 61 -7.07 7.51 11.42
CA GLY A 61 -8.50 7.29 11.20
C GLY A 61 -8.84 6.96 9.75
N TYR A 62 -10.10 6.54 9.54
CA TYR A 62 -10.65 6.22 8.22
C TYR A 62 -11.58 7.33 7.75
N ILE A 63 -11.38 7.83 6.53
CA ILE A 63 -12.25 8.79 5.88
C ILE A 63 -13.29 8.07 5.03
N LYS A 64 -14.56 8.39 5.23
CA LYS A 64 -15.68 7.98 4.37
C LYS A 64 -16.62 9.16 4.20
N GLU A 65 -16.26 10.08 3.34
CA GLU A 65 -17.01 11.33 3.15
C GLU A 65 -17.02 11.79 1.68
N ASN A 66 -18.09 12.44 1.28
CA ASN A 66 -18.22 13.04 -0.07
C ASN A 66 -17.92 12.07 -1.22
N GLY A 67 -18.27 10.78 -1.06
CA GLY A 67 -18.01 9.75 -2.07
C GLY A 67 -16.55 9.35 -2.19
N LYS A 68 -15.72 9.70 -1.20
CA LYS A 68 -14.30 9.31 -1.14
C LYS A 68 -14.03 8.47 0.10
N LEU A 69 -13.15 7.50 -0.06
CA LEU A 69 -12.52 6.75 1.02
C LEU A 69 -11.08 7.24 1.18
N GLY A 70 -10.51 7.08 2.36
CA GLY A 70 -9.14 7.51 2.62
C GLY A 70 -8.73 7.35 4.07
N MET A 71 -7.63 8.00 4.43
CA MET A 71 -7.07 8.01 5.77
C MET A 71 -6.82 9.45 6.21
N ASP A 72 -7.09 9.74 7.47
CA ASP A 72 -6.62 10.93 8.17
C ASP A 72 -5.68 10.53 9.30
N PHE A 73 -4.71 11.36 9.58
CA PHE A 73 -3.72 11.09 10.61
C PHE A 73 -2.99 12.38 11.02
N LYS A 74 -2.46 12.36 12.22
CA LYS A 74 -1.55 13.40 12.69
C LYS A 74 -0.11 12.94 12.55
N VAL A 75 0.78 13.90 12.36
CA VAL A 75 2.20 13.66 12.13
C VAL A 75 3.02 14.46 13.14
N LYS A 76 4.08 13.85 13.67
CA LYS A 76 5.07 14.48 14.57
C LYS A 76 6.49 14.08 14.20
N GLY A 77 7.44 14.96 14.48
CA GLY A 77 8.87 14.77 14.23
C GLY A 77 9.46 15.97 13.51
N VAL A 78 10.12 15.77 12.36
CA VAL A 78 10.71 16.87 11.57
C VAL A 78 9.66 17.84 11.02
N MET A 79 8.40 17.46 11.05
CA MET A 79 7.24 18.31 10.81
C MET A 79 6.10 17.90 11.71
N GLU A 80 5.20 18.86 12.03
CA GLU A 80 3.96 18.63 12.75
C GLU A 80 2.80 19.13 11.92
N CYS A 81 1.83 18.25 11.63
CA CYS A 81 0.63 18.61 10.91
C CYS A 81 -0.46 17.55 11.00
N GLU A 82 -1.68 17.92 10.64
CA GLU A 82 -2.74 16.98 10.29
C GLU A 82 -2.68 16.72 8.78
N ALA A 83 -2.80 15.47 8.37
CA ALA A 83 -2.73 15.07 6.97
C ALA A 83 -3.93 14.21 6.59
N LYS A 84 -4.35 14.33 5.32
CA LYS A 84 -5.38 13.51 4.70
C LYS A 84 -4.87 12.96 3.39
N VAL A 85 -5.21 11.69 3.11
CA VAL A 85 -4.96 11.06 1.82
C VAL A 85 -6.21 10.30 1.38
N HIS A 86 -6.68 10.55 0.16
CA HIS A 86 -7.86 9.86 -0.40
C HIS A 86 -7.48 8.56 -1.12
N ILE A 87 -6.60 7.79 -0.51
CA ILE A 87 -6.24 6.42 -0.88
C ILE A 87 -6.48 5.57 0.37
N PRO A 88 -7.43 4.62 0.33
CA PRO A 88 -7.76 3.78 1.48
C PRO A 88 -6.58 2.91 1.94
N GLY A 89 -6.54 2.63 3.24
CA GLY A 89 -5.65 1.64 3.84
C GLY A 89 -4.44 2.21 4.57
N ARG A 90 -4.03 1.52 5.63
CA ARG A 90 -2.89 1.92 6.47
C ARG A 90 -1.57 2.05 5.69
N PHE A 91 -1.40 1.26 4.63
CA PHE A 91 -0.23 1.38 3.74
C PHE A 91 -0.14 2.76 3.07
N SER A 92 -1.27 3.44 2.85
CA SER A 92 -1.26 4.79 2.28
C SER A 92 -0.72 5.83 3.28
N VAL A 93 -0.88 5.59 4.58
CA VAL A 93 -0.26 6.41 5.63
C VAL A 93 1.26 6.27 5.57
N SER A 94 1.78 5.04 5.55
CA SER A 94 3.23 4.78 5.41
C SER A 94 3.80 5.38 4.13
N ASN A 95 3.10 5.25 2.99
CA ASN A 95 3.48 5.87 1.72
C ASN A 95 3.44 7.40 1.79
N SER A 96 2.50 7.97 2.55
CA SER A 96 2.44 9.41 2.79
C SER A 96 3.62 9.89 3.62
N LEU A 97 4.00 9.17 4.69
CA LEU A 97 5.15 9.55 5.53
C LEU A 97 6.46 9.58 4.75
N VAL A 98 6.75 8.56 3.92
CA VAL A 98 7.96 8.59 3.09
C VAL A 98 7.91 9.73 2.07
N THR A 99 6.74 10.01 1.49
CA THR A 99 6.55 11.14 0.57
C THR A 99 6.79 12.48 1.29
N MET A 100 6.25 12.64 2.49
CA MET A 100 6.44 13.83 3.32
C MET A 100 7.91 14.05 3.65
N LEU A 101 8.65 13.01 4.04
CA LEU A 101 10.09 13.09 4.30
C LEU A 101 10.88 13.47 3.04
N VAL A 102 10.61 12.85 1.91
CA VAL A 102 11.27 13.20 0.63
C VAL A 102 11.04 14.67 0.29
N CYS A 103 9.79 15.13 0.36
CA CYS A 103 9.44 16.51 0.05
C CYS A 103 10.05 17.51 1.05
N HIS A 104 10.02 17.19 2.35
CA HIS A 104 10.66 17.99 3.39
C HIS A 104 12.17 18.15 3.16
N LEU A 105 12.86 17.04 2.88
CA LEU A 105 14.30 17.03 2.57
C LEU A 105 14.64 17.76 1.26
N ALA A 106 13.69 17.91 0.35
CA ALA A 106 13.78 18.72 -0.85
C ALA A 106 13.45 20.21 -0.63
N GLY A 107 13.10 20.62 0.61
CA GLY A 107 12.78 22.00 0.97
C GLY A 107 11.38 22.47 0.58
N ILE A 108 10.45 21.55 0.35
CA ILE A 108 9.05 21.88 0.03
C ILE A 108 8.33 22.26 1.34
N SER A 109 7.48 23.29 1.29
CA SER A 109 6.75 23.75 2.48
C SER A 109 5.70 22.75 2.95
N ASN A 110 5.44 22.72 4.26
CA ASN A 110 4.47 21.81 4.87
C ASN A 110 3.07 21.95 4.26
N GLU A 111 2.64 23.20 3.97
CA GLU A 111 1.34 23.45 3.35
C GLU A 111 1.24 22.88 1.92
N ALA A 112 2.33 22.94 1.15
CA ALA A 112 2.36 22.38 -0.19
C ALA A 112 2.32 20.85 -0.14
N ILE A 113 3.02 20.25 0.82
CA ILE A 113 3.02 18.79 1.05
C ILE A 113 1.60 18.33 1.42
N GLN A 114 0.95 18.96 2.40
CA GLN A 114 -0.41 18.63 2.83
C GLN A 114 -1.41 18.72 1.66
N LYS A 115 -1.40 19.82 0.92
CA LYS A 115 -2.28 20.02 -0.25
C LYS A 115 -2.00 19.00 -1.36
N GLY A 116 -0.76 18.59 -1.53
CA GLY A 116 -0.37 17.55 -2.47
C GLY A 116 -0.95 16.19 -2.09
N LEU A 117 -0.80 15.79 -0.83
CA LEU A 117 -1.33 14.52 -0.31
C LEU A 117 -2.86 14.43 -0.40
N GLU A 118 -3.57 15.51 -0.10
CA GLU A 118 -5.04 15.54 -0.20
C GLU A 118 -5.56 15.36 -1.63
N LYS A 119 -4.76 15.76 -2.63
CA LYS A 119 -5.11 15.69 -4.05
C LYS A 119 -4.54 14.49 -4.79
N VAL A 120 -3.59 13.78 -4.19
CA VAL A 120 -2.90 12.70 -4.86
C VAL A 120 -3.87 11.57 -5.24
N GLN A 121 -3.72 11.09 -6.47
CA GLN A 121 -4.35 9.88 -6.98
C GLN A 121 -3.30 9.08 -7.73
N VAL A 122 -3.28 7.77 -7.53
CA VAL A 122 -2.38 6.87 -8.24
C VAL A 122 -3.21 5.92 -9.07
N LYS A 123 -3.12 6.04 -10.40
CA LYS A 123 -3.87 5.18 -11.33
C LYS A 123 -3.56 3.71 -11.08
N GLY A 124 -4.63 2.90 -10.99
CA GLY A 124 -4.52 1.47 -10.75
C GLY A 124 -4.00 1.08 -9.36
N ARG A 125 -4.03 1.98 -8.37
CA ARG A 125 -3.67 1.71 -6.97
C ARG A 125 -4.78 2.19 -6.06
N VAL A 126 -5.70 1.29 -5.72
CA VAL A 126 -6.96 1.57 -5.01
C VAL A 126 -7.64 2.82 -5.61
N GLU A 127 -7.59 2.93 -6.92
CA GLU A 127 -8.13 4.07 -7.68
C GLU A 127 -9.65 4.04 -7.65
N MET A 128 -10.26 5.05 -7.05
CA MET A 128 -11.71 5.18 -7.01
C MET A 128 -12.23 5.92 -8.24
N LEU A 129 -13.13 5.27 -8.97
CA LEU A 129 -13.79 5.88 -10.13
C LEU A 129 -15.17 6.42 -9.73
N PRO A 130 -15.46 7.70 -10.02
CA PRO A 130 -16.72 8.36 -9.65
C PRO A 130 -17.85 7.99 -10.63
N VAL A 131 -18.29 6.72 -10.62
CA VAL A 131 -19.29 6.19 -11.56
C VAL A 131 -20.69 6.13 -10.96
N SER A 132 -20.83 6.12 -9.64
CA SER A 132 -22.12 6.01 -8.96
C SER A 132 -22.09 6.70 -7.59
N LYS A 133 -23.29 7.02 -7.07
CA LYS A 133 -23.47 7.45 -5.67
C LYS A 133 -23.81 6.27 -4.74
N ASP A 134 -24.19 5.14 -5.30
CA ASP A 134 -24.70 3.98 -4.57
C ASP A 134 -23.60 2.93 -4.27
N TYR A 135 -22.49 2.96 -5.02
CA TYR A 135 -21.36 2.06 -4.83
C TYR A 135 -20.04 2.72 -5.23
N TYR A 136 -18.96 2.20 -4.69
CA TYR A 136 -17.59 2.54 -5.09
C TYR A 136 -17.11 1.54 -6.15
N LEU A 137 -16.61 2.03 -7.27
CA LEU A 137 -15.84 1.23 -8.22
C LEU A 137 -14.36 1.53 -8.00
N ILE A 138 -13.61 0.48 -7.66
CA ILE A 138 -12.20 0.60 -7.29
C ILE A 138 -11.36 -0.26 -8.24
N ILE A 139 -10.28 0.31 -8.76
CA ILE A 139 -9.29 -0.40 -9.57
C ILE A 139 -7.99 -0.51 -8.78
N ASP A 140 -7.48 -1.74 -8.68
CA ASP A 140 -6.18 -2.01 -8.06
C ASP A 140 -5.34 -2.96 -8.92
N TYR A 141 -4.04 -2.93 -8.71
CA TYR A 141 -3.07 -3.78 -9.39
C TYR A 141 -2.72 -5.05 -8.59
N ALA A 142 -3.40 -5.34 -7.51
CA ALA A 142 -3.20 -6.57 -6.74
C ALA A 142 -3.30 -7.80 -7.66
N HIS A 143 -2.26 -8.65 -7.63
CA HIS A 143 -2.12 -9.79 -8.54
C HIS A 143 -1.50 -11.02 -7.88
N ASN A 144 -1.46 -11.05 -6.56
CA ASN A 144 -1.03 -12.17 -5.73
C ASN A 144 -1.79 -12.19 -4.41
N GLU A 145 -1.69 -13.28 -3.66
CA GLU A 145 -2.39 -13.51 -2.40
C GLU A 145 -2.22 -12.33 -1.44
N VAL A 146 -0.98 -11.97 -1.11
CA VAL A 146 -0.67 -10.93 -0.11
C VAL A 146 -1.27 -9.58 -0.47
N SER A 147 -1.12 -9.14 -1.72
CA SER A 147 -1.66 -7.85 -2.17
C SER A 147 -3.18 -7.87 -2.26
N THR A 148 -3.78 -8.97 -2.71
CA THR A 148 -5.24 -9.12 -2.79
C THR A 148 -5.86 -9.13 -1.39
N ARG A 149 -5.30 -9.88 -0.45
CA ARG A 149 -5.70 -9.88 0.96
C ARG A 149 -5.62 -8.47 1.56
N SER A 150 -4.51 -7.78 1.34
CA SER A 150 -4.31 -6.42 1.84
C SER A 150 -5.38 -5.44 1.35
N VAL A 151 -5.70 -5.47 0.05
CA VAL A 151 -6.72 -4.58 -0.54
C VAL A 151 -8.12 -4.94 -0.02
N LEU A 152 -8.51 -6.22 -0.05
CA LEU A 152 -9.84 -6.63 0.39
C LEU A 152 -10.05 -6.36 1.90
N THR A 153 -9.07 -6.69 2.74
CA THR A 153 -9.11 -6.38 4.17
C THR A 153 -9.24 -4.88 4.42
N THR A 154 -8.45 -4.07 3.69
CA THR A 154 -8.56 -2.60 3.74
C THR A 154 -9.98 -2.11 3.41
N LEU A 155 -10.62 -2.67 2.39
CA LEU A 155 -11.97 -2.26 2.01
C LEU A 155 -13.03 -2.71 3.02
N LEU A 156 -12.84 -3.85 3.69
CA LEU A 156 -13.72 -4.33 4.77
C LEU A 156 -13.73 -3.39 5.98
N GLU A 157 -12.62 -2.69 6.27
CA GLU A 157 -12.54 -1.68 7.34
C GLU A 157 -13.52 -0.50 7.16
N TYR A 158 -14.01 -0.27 5.93
CA TYR A 158 -15.02 0.73 5.62
C TYR A 158 -16.45 0.21 5.75
N HIS A 159 -16.64 -1.01 6.25
CA HIS A 159 -17.94 -1.67 6.47
C HIS A 159 -18.88 -1.61 5.26
N PRO A 160 -18.46 -2.12 4.08
CA PRO A 160 -19.34 -2.18 2.93
C PRO A 160 -20.52 -3.11 3.19
N LYS A 161 -21.69 -2.83 2.61
CA LYS A 161 -22.83 -3.76 2.66
C LYS A 161 -22.56 -5.04 1.86
N ARG A 162 -21.74 -4.93 0.84
CA ARG A 162 -21.35 -6.00 -0.06
C ARG A 162 -20.02 -5.68 -0.74
N LEU A 163 -19.08 -6.62 -0.69
CA LEU A 163 -17.80 -6.54 -1.38
C LEU A 163 -17.80 -7.48 -2.58
N ILE A 164 -17.68 -6.94 -3.78
CA ILE A 164 -17.63 -7.69 -5.03
C ILE A 164 -16.22 -7.59 -5.60
N CYS A 165 -15.57 -8.73 -5.82
CA CYS A 165 -14.24 -8.80 -6.41
C CYS A 165 -14.34 -9.30 -7.86
N VAL A 166 -13.90 -8.48 -8.83
CA VAL A 166 -13.82 -8.83 -10.25
C VAL A 166 -12.35 -8.97 -10.63
N TYR A 167 -11.90 -10.15 -10.99
CA TYR A 167 -10.49 -10.40 -11.29
C TYR A 167 -10.29 -11.59 -12.22
N GLY A 168 -9.07 -11.76 -12.71
CA GLY A 168 -8.64 -12.91 -13.49
C GLY A 168 -7.22 -13.33 -13.15
N GLY A 169 -6.82 -14.52 -13.55
CA GLY A 169 -5.46 -15.02 -13.41
C GLY A 169 -4.62 -14.77 -14.67
N GLY A 170 -3.32 -14.53 -14.49
CA GLY A 170 -2.39 -14.49 -15.61
C GLY A 170 -2.01 -15.88 -16.10
N GLY A 171 -1.94 -16.08 -17.44
CA GLY A 171 -1.40 -17.26 -18.07
C GLY A 171 0.11 -17.34 -17.99
N ASN A 172 0.70 -18.54 -18.18
CA ASN A 172 2.14 -18.83 -18.11
C ASN A 172 2.77 -18.32 -16.79
N ARG A 173 2.04 -18.44 -15.68
CA ARG A 173 2.46 -18.11 -14.32
C ARG A 173 2.25 -19.28 -13.39
N SER A 174 2.81 -19.22 -12.18
CA SER A 174 2.62 -20.25 -11.16
C SER A 174 1.13 -20.48 -10.89
N LYS A 175 0.68 -21.75 -11.00
CA LYS A 175 -0.69 -22.15 -10.68
C LYS A 175 -1.02 -21.94 -9.20
N LEU A 176 -0.04 -22.08 -8.30
CA LEU A 176 -0.20 -21.82 -6.87
C LEU A 176 -0.79 -20.43 -6.63
N ARG A 177 -0.31 -19.42 -7.35
CA ARG A 177 -0.84 -18.06 -7.26
C ARG A 177 -2.34 -17.96 -7.60
N ARG A 178 -2.85 -18.83 -8.50
CA ARG A 178 -4.27 -18.87 -8.86
C ARG A 178 -5.10 -19.46 -7.71
N TYR A 179 -4.62 -20.55 -7.12
CA TYR A 179 -5.25 -21.17 -5.96
C TYR A 179 -5.29 -20.22 -4.77
N ASP A 180 -4.16 -19.61 -4.43
CA ASP A 180 -4.03 -18.67 -3.32
C ASP A 180 -4.97 -17.45 -3.49
N MET A 181 -5.10 -16.93 -4.73
CA MET A 181 -6.02 -15.83 -5.03
C MET A 181 -7.49 -16.28 -4.92
N GLY A 182 -7.82 -17.48 -5.37
CA GLY A 182 -9.15 -18.07 -5.24
C GLY A 182 -9.56 -18.21 -3.78
N GLU A 183 -8.67 -18.74 -2.94
CA GLU A 183 -8.89 -18.88 -1.50
C GLU A 183 -9.14 -17.52 -0.82
N VAL A 184 -8.25 -16.56 -1.03
CA VAL A 184 -8.36 -15.23 -0.41
C VAL A 184 -9.63 -14.48 -0.81
N THR A 185 -9.97 -14.52 -2.10
CA THR A 185 -11.16 -13.81 -2.57
C THR A 185 -12.44 -14.52 -2.13
N GLY A 186 -12.44 -15.85 -2.06
CA GLY A 186 -13.54 -16.64 -1.53
C GLY A 186 -13.77 -16.43 -0.02
N GLU A 187 -12.69 -16.16 0.73
CA GLU A 187 -12.76 -15.85 2.16
C GLU A 187 -13.31 -14.44 2.44
N LEU A 188 -12.87 -13.43 1.67
CA LEU A 188 -13.05 -12.03 2.02
C LEU A 188 -14.12 -11.29 1.21
N ALA A 189 -14.51 -11.77 0.04
CA ALA A 189 -15.51 -11.13 -0.81
C ALA A 189 -16.86 -11.85 -0.76
N ASP A 190 -17.95 -11.07 -0.78
CA ASP A 190 -19.33 -11.61 -0.83
C ASP A 190 -19.65 -12.22 -2.22
N LEU A 191 -18.96 -11.78 -3.26
CA LEU A 191 -19.12 -12.28 -4.62
C LEU A 191 -17.82 -12.13 -5.40
N CYS A 192 -17.39 -13.20 -6.04
CA CYS A 192 -16.27 -13.22 -6.96
C CYS A 192 -16.76 -13.38 -8.40
N VAL A 193 -16.32 -12.49 -9.29
CA VAL A 193 -16.56 -12.57 -10.73
C VAL A 193 -15.23 -12.84 -11.43
N LEU A 194 -15.07 -14.07 -11.94
CA LEU A 194 -13.86 -14.45 -12.66
C LEU A 194 -13.97 -14.03 -14.13
N THR A 195 -12.96 -13.32 -14.58
CA THR A 195 -12.86 -12.80 -15.95
C THR A 195 -11.51 -13.13 -16.57
N CYS A 196 -11.24 -12.60 -17.75
CA CYS A 196 -9.93 -12.66 -18.39
C CYS A 196 -9.04 -11.52 -17.87
N ASP A 197 -7.81 -11.87 -17.46
CA ASP A 197 -6.74 -10.88 -17.31
C ASP A 197 -5.80 -11.00 -18.53
N ASN A 198 -4.62 -11.55 -18.38
CA ASN A 198 -3.66 -11.75 -19.47
C ASN A 198 -3.40 -13.26 -19.65
N PRO A 199 -4.18 -13.95 -20.50
CA PRO A 199 -4.14 -15.40 -20.61
C PRO A 199 -2.88 -15.93 -21.30
N ARG A 200 -2.15 -15.09 -22.06
CA ARG A 200 -1.02 -15.49 -22.89
C ARG A 200 -1.38 -16.69 -23.78
N ASP A 201 -0.69 -17.83 -23.57
CA ASP A 201 -0.88 -19.05 -24.37
C ASP A 201 -1.83 -20.06 -23.72
N GLU A 202 -2.46 -19.71 -22.58
CA GLU A 202 -3.39 -20.60 -21.86
C GLU A 202 -4.86 -20.23 -22.14
N GLU A 203 -5.73 -21.22 -22.12
CA GLU A 203 -7.16 -21.02 -22.23
C GLU A 203 -7.72 -20.37 -20.95
N ILE A 204 -8.52 -19.30 -21.12
CA ILE A 204 -9.14 -18.56 -20.00
C ILE A 204 -9.95 -19.49 -19.09
N ARG A 205 -10.62 -20.48 -19.69
CA ARG A 205 -11.43 -21.47 -18.99
C ARG A 205 -10.60 -22.29 -18.00
N ASP A 206 -9.41 -22.69 -18.41
CA ASP A 206 -8.51 -23.52 -17.58
C ASP A 206 -7.90 -22.68 -16.45
N ILE A 207 -7.51 -21.43 -16.74
CA ILE A 207 -7.07 -20.48 -15.72
C ILE A 207 -8.16 -20.27 -14.66
N ASN A 208 -9.40 -20.01 -15.10
CA ASN A 208 -10.51 -19.78 -14.17
C ASN A 208 -10.92 -21.07 -13.43
N ALA A 209 -10.68 -22.27 -14.00
CA ALA A 209 -10.88 -23.53 -13.31
C ALA A 209 -9.87 -23.71 -12.16
N ASP A 210 -8.61 -23.33 -12.37
CA ASP A 210 -7.59 -23.34 -11.32
C ASP A 210 -7.93 -22.39 -10.15
N ILE A 211 -8.60 -21.25 -10.42
CA ILE A 211 -9.00 -20.26 -9.39
C ILE A 211 -10.16 -20.76 -8.53
N LYS A 212 -11.04 -21.60 -9.09
CA LYS A 212 -12.29 -22.03 -8.44
C LYS A 212 -12.13 -23.16 -7.41
N VAL A 213 -10.94 -23.49 -7.02
CA VAL A 213 -10.68 -24.64 -6.10
C VAL A 213 -11.35 -24.48 -4.74
#